data_eae0c184fc61d07386af732b1b25c32c
#
_entry.id   eae0c184fc61d07386af732b1b25c32c
#
_cell.length_a   1.000
_cell.length_b   1.000
_cell.length_c   1.000
_cell.angle_alpha   90.00
_cell.angle_beta   90.00
_cell.angle_gamma   90.00
#
_symmetry.space_group_name_H-M   'P 1'
#
loop_
_entity.id
_entity.type
_entity.pdbx_description
1 polymer ?
#
loop_
_entity_poly.entity_id
_entity_poly.type
_entity_poly.pdbx_seq_one_letter_code
_entity_poly.pdbx_strand_id
1 'polypeptide(L)'
;MSQDLDPTETKEWLDAFDSICRAQGDDRANYILSQLQEHAAETGIQLPQSVTTPFRNTIPVSREKAMPGDLFMERRIRSLVRWNALAMVMRANKQSEGIGGHIASFSSAATLYDIGFNYFFRGNDGDNLGDLVFFQGHSAPGMYARSFLEGRLSEEQLDKFRREVDGTGLSSYPHPWLMPDYWQFPTVSMGLGPIQAIYQAHIMRYLSARGMVARGDRKVWAFLGDGECDEPESLGAISLAGREGLENLIFVINCNLQRLDGPVRGNGKIMQELEGAFRGAGWNVIKVVWGRHWDALLEKDKSGMLIKRMNEVCDGELQNYKYNGGGYTREHFFGKYPELLELVKDMTDEQIMALNRGGHDPYKVYAAYSEAVSSKGKPT
;
A
#
# COMPACT_ATOMS: atom_id res chain seq x y z
N MET A 1 12.25 19.50 -16.15
CA MET A 1 13.51 18.74 -16.38
C MET A 1 14.21 19.41 -17.54
N SER A 2 15.52 19.66 -17.44
CA SER A 2 16.34 20.10 -18.56
C SER A 2 16.28 19.06 -19.68
N GLN A 3 16.29 19.52 -20.93
CA GLN A 3 16.37 18.64 -22.09
C GLN A 3 17.72 17.91 -22.04
N ASP A 4 17.73 16.62 -22.31
CA ASP A 4 18.96 15.83 -22.41
C ASP A 4 19.79 16.36 -23.60
N LEU A 5 20.99 16.81 -23.32
CA LEU A 5 21.88 17.42 -24.33
C LEU A 5 22.64 16.36 -25.12
N ASP A 6 22.87 15.18 -24.53
CA ASP A 6 23.53 14.04 -25.18
C ASP A 6 22.88 12.72 -24.76
N PRO A 7 21.80 12.31 -25.46
CA PRO A 7 21.12 11.04 -25.16
C PRO A 7 22.00 9.80 -25.35
N THR A 8 23.06 9.89 -26.16
CA THR A 8 23.98 8.78 -26.39
C THR A 8 24.86 8.56 -25.18
N GLU A 9 25.50 9.62 -24.67
CA GLU A 9 26.30 9.56 -23.45
C GLU A 9 25.45 9.14 -22.24
N THR A 10 24.26 9.69 -22.10
CA THR A 10 23.33 9.29 -21.03
C THR A 10 23.02 7.80 -21.09
N LYS A 11 22.81 7.24 -22.29
CA LYS A 11 22.57 5.82 -22.46
C LYS A 11 23.79 4.98 -22.10
N GLU A 12 24.98 5.39 -22.47
CA GLU A 12 26.23 4.69 -22.12
C GLU A 12 26.42 4.57 -20.61
N TRP A 13 26.16 5.67 -19.86
CA TRP A 13 26.19 5.64 -18.39
C TRP A 13 25.16 4.68 -17.80
N LEU A 14 23.94 4.65 -18.33
CA LEU A 14 22.90 3.71 -17.88
C LEU A 14 23.26 2.26 -18.21
N ASP A 15 23.76 1.98 -19.40
CA ASP A 15 24.19 0.64 -19.83
C ASP A 15 25.37 0.12 -18.98
N ALA A 16 26.32 1.01 -18.62
CA ALA A 16 27.43 0.69 -17.72
C ALA A 16 26.92 0.34 -16.31
N PHE A 17 25.99 1.11 -15.79
CA PHE A 17 25.36 0.85 -14.49
C PHE A 17 24.58 -0.47 -14.49
N ASP A 18 23.79 -0.74 -15.52
CA ASP A 18 23.08 -2.02 -15.72
C ASP A 18 24.03 -3.21 -15.78
N SER A 19 25.21 -3.04 -16.38
CA SER A 19 26.24 -4.07 -16.40
C SER A 19 26.78 -4.39 -15.01
N ILE A 20 26.98 -3.36 -14.17
CA ILE A 20 27.40 -3.55 -12.77
C ILE A 20 26.31 -4.32 -12.00
N CYS A 21 25.05 -3.91 -12.13
CA CYS A 21 23.93 -4.60 -11.47
C CYS A 21 23.87 -6.09 -11.85
N ARG A 22 24.05 -6.42 -13.13
CA ARG A 22 24.01 -7.79 -13.62
C ARG A 22 25.22 -8.63 -13.21
N ALA A 23 26.41 -8.05 -13.23
CA ALA A 23 27.66 -8.78 -12.99
C ALA A 23 28.04 -8.89 -11.50
N GLN A 24 27.73 -7.87 -10.70
CA GLN A 24 28.21 -7.72 -9.32
C GLN A 24 27.09 -7.54 -8.28
N GLY A 25 25.84 -7.45 -8.73
CA GLY A 25 24.67 -7.36 -7.87
C GLY A 25 24.40 -5.98 -7.24
N ASP A 26 23.32 -5.92 -6.48
CA ASP A 26 22.75 -4.69 -5.94
C ASP A 26 23.69 -3.98 -4.94
N ASP A 27 24.49 -4.72 -4.16
CA ASP A 27 25.41 -4.12 -3.16
C ASP A 27 26.50 -3.27 -3.84
N ARG A 28 27.06 -3.77 -4.94
CA ARG A 28 28.08 -3.03 -5.70
C ARG A 28 27.46 -1.83 -6.42
N ALA A 29 26.28 -1.99 -6.99
CA ALA A 29 25.53 -0.90 -7.61
C ALA A 29 25.25 0.24 -6.61
N ASN A 30 24.78 -0.10 -5.42
CA ASN A 30 24.54 0.86 -4.34
C ASN A 30 25.83 1.56 -3.89
N TYR A 31 26.95 0.83 -3.80
CA TYR A 31 28.25 1.43 -3.48
C TYR A 31 28.67 2.48 -4.53
N ILE A 32 28.54 2.17 -5.82
CA ILE A 32 28.88 3.12 -6.89
C ILE A 32 27.98 4.35 -6.84
N LEU A 33 26.67 4.19 -6.64
CA LEU A 33 25.76 5.32 -6.50
C LEU A 33 26.14 6.22 -5.31
N SER A 34 26.51 5.61 -4.17
CA SER A 34 26.95 6.36 -2.99
C SER A 34 28.24 7.17 -3.27
N GLN A 35 29.21 6.56 -3.98
CA GLN A 35 30.43 7.25 -4.37
C GLN A 35 30.19 8.40 -5.34
N LEU A 36 29.26 8.23 -6.31
CA LEU A 36 28.86 9.31 -7.21
C LEU A 36 28.18 10.46 -6.47
N GLN A 37 27.34 10.16 -5.47
CA GLN A 37 26.70 11.18 -4.63
C GLN A 37 27.73 11.94 -3.78
N GLU A 38 28.68 11.23 -3.17
CA GLU A 38 29.76 11.83 -2.38
C GLU A 38 30.62 12.74 -3.26
N HIS A 39 31.07 12.27 -4.41
CA HIS A 39 31.83 13.04 -5.36
C HIS A 39 31.09 14.29 -5.90
N ALA A 40 29.79 14.15 -6.19
CA ALA A 40 28.97 15.28 -6.59
C ALA A 40 28.90 16.35 -5.48
N ALA A 41 28.76 15.94 -4.21
CA ALA A 41 28.76 16.85 -3.07
C ALA A 41 30.13 17.57 -2.91
N GLU A 42 31.24 16.84 -3.06
CA GLU A 42 32.60 17.41 -3.00
C GLU A 42 32.86 18.43 -4.11
N THR A 43 32.29 18.21 -5.31
CA THR A 43 32.42 19.11 -6.44
C THR A 43 31.42 20.27 -6.44
N GLY A 44 30.56 20.37 -5.40
CA GLY A 44 29.57 21.43 -5.24
C GLY A 44 28.35 21.28 -6.13
N ILE A 45 28.17 20.14 -6.78
CA ILE A 45 26.96 19.84 -7.57
C ILE A 45 25.81 19.57 -6.59
N GLN A 46 24.73 20.35 -6.73
CA GLN A 46 23.53 20.09 -5.96
C GLN A 46 22.84 18.83 -6.47
N LEU A 47 22.81 17.80 -5.65
CA LEU A 47 22.06 16.58 -5.96
C LEU A 47 20.56 16.91 -6.10
N PRO A 48 19.84 16.18 -6.98
CA PRO A 48 18.39 16.31 -7.03
C PRO A 48 17.81 16.12 -5.63
N GLN A 49 17.05 17.10 -5.13
CA GLN A 49 16.52 17.08 -3.76
C GLN A 49 15.45 16.01 -3.54
N SER A 50 15.08 15.26 -4.57
CA SER A 50 14.01 14.26 -4.49
C SER A 50 14.55 12.94 -3.95
N VAL A 51 14.21 12.63 -2.71
CA VAL A 51 14.30 11.25 -2.14
C VAL A 51 13.22 10.32 -2.70
N THR A 52 12.44 10.77 -3.67
CA THR A 52 11.36 10.02 -4.30
C THR A 52 11.79 9.45 -5.65
N THR A 53 11.23 8.30 -5.99
CA THR A 53 11.41 7.65 -7.29
C THR A 53 10.28 8.04 -8.26
N PRO A 54 10.41 7.81 -9.58
CA PRO A 54 9.33 8.08 -10.53
C PRO A 54 7.99 7.47 -10.08
N PHE A 55 6.87 8.07 -10.48
CA PHE A 55 5.52 7.65 -10.08
C PHE A 55 5.09 6.36 -10.79
N ARG A 56 5.81 5.30 -10.49
CA ARG A 56 5.58 3.95 -10.99
C ARG A 56 5.81 2.91 -9.89
N ASN A 57 5.49 1.65 -10.17
CA ASN A 57 5.75 0.54 -9.26
C ASN A 57 7.25 0.39 -8.98
N THR A 58 7.61 0.15 -7.72
CA THR A 58 9.00 -0.04 -7.30
C THR A 58 9.57 -1.36 -7.84
N ILE A 59 8.77 -2.43 -7.81
CA ILE A 59 9.19 -3.76 -8.28
C ILE A 59 8.95 -3.81 -9.79
N PRO A 60 9.99 -4.00 -10.61
CA PRO A 60 9.82 -4.23 -12.04
C PRO A 60 9.18 -5.59 -12.31
N VAL A 61 8.42 -5.70 -13.41
CA VAL A 61 7.68 -6.93 -13.79
C VAL A 61 8.57 -8.17 -13.77
N SER A 62 9.82 -8.05 -14.21
CA SER A 62 10.80 -9.15 -14.24
C SER A 62 11.22 -9.68 -12.87
N ARG A 63 10.97 -8.92 -11.79
CA ARG A 63 11.28 -9.31 -10.41
C ARG A 63 10.03 -9.63 -9.57
N GLU A 64 8.84 -9.50 -10.15
CA GLU A 64 7.61 -9.83 -9.44
C GLU A 64 7.52 -11.34 -9.18
N LYS A 65 7.30 -11.69 -7.92
CA LYS A 65 7.01 -13.08 -7.54
C LYS A 65 5.62 -13.47 -8.03
N ALA A 66 5.53 -14.62 -8.69
CA ALA A 66 4.27 -15.16 -9.18
C ALA A 66 3.35 -15.53 -8.00
N MET A 67 2.12 -15.07 -8.05
CA MET A 67 1.08 -15.41 -7.07
C MET A 67 0.61 -16.85 -7.31
N PRO A 68 0.60 -17.73 -6.28
CA PRO A 68 0.34 -19.16 -6.46
C PRO A 68 -1.14 -19.54 -6.51
N GLY A 69 -2.06 -18.61 -6.23
CA GLY A 69 -3.46 -18.91 -6.01
C GLY A 69 -4.33 -19.01 -7.27
N ASP A 70 -5.55 -19.49 -7.08
CA ASP A 70 -6.61 -19.47 -8.07
C ASP A 70 -7.34 -18.11 -8.05
N LEU A 71 -7.04 -17.27 -9.03
CA LEU A 71 -7.64 -15.96 -9.16
C LEU A 71 -9.16 -15.94 -9.26
N PHE A 72 -9.75 -16.95 -9.89
CA PHE A 72 -11.20 -17.03 -10.01
C PHE A 72 -11.84 -17.25 -8.64
N MET A 73 -11.31 -18.21 -7.88
CA MET A 73 -11.77 -18.50 -6.53
C MET A 73 -11.54 -17.30 -5.58
N GLU A 74 -10.38 -16.70 -5.62
CA GLU A 74 -10.07 -15.53 -4.78
C GLU A 74 -10.93 -14.32 -5.12
N ARG A 75 -11.18 -14.06 -6.39
CA ARG A 75 -12.11 -13.00 -6.80
C ARG A 75 -13.51 -13.27 -6.26
N ARG A 76 -13.96 -14.52 -6.27
CA ARG A 76 -15.25 -14.93 -5.73
C ARG A 76 -15.32 -14.71 -4.23
N ILE A 77 -14.32 -15.15 -3.48
CA ILE A 77 -14.23 -14.97 -2.01
C ILE A 77 -14.23 -13.48 -1.68
N ARG A 78 -13.36 -12.69 -2.29
CA ARG A 78 -13.29 -11.24 -2.08
C ARG A 78 -14.60 -10.53 -2.40
N SER A 79 -15.30 -10.96 -3.44
CA SER A 79 -16.62 -10.41 -3.78
C SER A 79 -17.65 -10.74 -2.71
N LEU A 80 -17.65 -11.95 -2.16
CA LEU A 80 -18.53 -12.35 -1.06
C LEU A 80 -18.23 -11.55 0.22
N VAL A 81 -16.96 -11.37 0.58
CA VAL A 81 -16.58 -10.56 1.74
C VAL A 81 -17.07 -9.11 1.58
N ARG A 82 -16.84 -8.51 0.40
CA ARG A 82 -17.30 -7.13 0.10
C ARG A 82 -18.82 -7.01 0.15
N TRP A 83 -19.52 -8.00 -0.41
CA TRP A 83 -20.98 -8.03 -0.38
C TRP A 83 -21.52 -8.12 1.05
N ASN A 84 -21.00 -9.02 1.86
CA ASN A 84 -21.46 -9.18 3.25
C ASN A 84 -21.14 -7.93 4.10
N ALA A 85 -19.98 -7.32 3.91
CA ALA A 85 -19.65 -6.05 4.55
C ALA A 85 -20.64 -4.94 4.19
N LEU A 86 -20.99 -4.80 2.91
CA LEU A 86 -21.98 -3.85 2.45
C LEU A 86 -23.37 -4.17 3.01
N ALA A 87 -23.81 -5.44 2.95
CA ALA A 87 -25.10 -5.87 3.43
C ALA A 87 -25.27 -5.59 4.93
N MET A 88 -24.24 -5.90 5.75
CA MET A 88 -24.22 -5.60 7.19
C MET A 88 -24.40 -4.09 7.45
N VAL A 89 -23.63 -3.24 6.80
CA VAL A 89 -23.72 -1.79 6.95
C VAL A 89 -25.08 -1.26 6.50
N MET A 90 -25.59 -1.72 5.37
CA MET A 90 -26.90 -1.28 4.85
C MET A 90 -28.06 -1.72 5.75
N ARG A 91 -28.02 -2.96 6.30
CA ARG A 91 -29.02 -3.45 7.27
C ARG A 91 -28.99 -2.61 8.54
N ALA A 92 -27.82 -2.32 9.08
CA ALA A 92 -27.67 -1.47 10.27
C ALA A 92 -28.25 -0.07 10.06
N ASN A 93 -27.93 0.59 8.93
CA ASN A 93 -28.46 1.92 8.60
C ASN A 93 -29.98 1.94 8.34
N LYS A 94 -30.54 0.85 7.82
CA LYS A 94 -32.00 0.70 7.66
C LYS A 94 -32.72 0.60 9.01
N GLN A 95 -32.09 0.00 10.01
CA GLN A 95 -32.65 -0.15 11.36
C GLN A 95 -32.44 1.11 12.21
N SER A 96 -31.37 1.84 11.99
CA SER A 96 -30.99 3.02 12.77
C SER A 96 -30.31 4.04 11.85
N GLU A 97 -31.06 5.08 11.45
CA GLU A 97 -30.55 6.12 10.55
C GLU A 97 -29.29 6.78 11.12
N GLY A 98 -28.29 6.98 10.28
CA GLY A 98 -27.06 7.67 10.65
C GLY A 98 -26.04 6.84 11.41
N ILE A 99 -26.26 5.53 11.63
CA ILE A 99 -25.29 4.66 12.33
C ILE A 99 -23.95 4.57 11.57
N GLY A 100 -23.94 4.75 10.26
CA GLY A 100 -22.73 4.80 9.44
C GLY A 100 -22.11 3.44 9.15
N GLY A 101 -20.78 3.39 8.94
CA GLY A 101 -20.08 2.11 8.75
C GLY A 101 -18.84 2.09 7.85
N HIS A 102 -18.41 3.22 7.29
CA HIS A 102 -17.11 3.37 6.56
C HIS A 102 -16.81 2.32 5.48
N ILE A 103 -17.84 1.85 4.77
CA ILE A 103 -17.70 0.76 3.77
C ILE A 103 -16.73 1.11 2.64
N ALA A 104 -16.59 2.40 2.29
CA ALA A 104 -15.69 2.85 1.25
C ALA A 104 -14.21 2.56 1.57
N SER A 105 -13.78 2.77 2.83
CA SER A 105 -12.42 2.48 3.29
C SER A 105 -12.10 0.99 3.12
N PHE A 106 -12.98 0.11 3.59
CA PHE A 106 -12.79 -1.32 3.39
C PHE A 106 -12.80 -1.70 1.89
N SER A 107 -13.74 -1.17 1.09
CA SER A 107 -13.82 -1.48 -0.33
C SER A 107 -12.53 -1.13 -1.09
N SER A 108 -11.87 -0.05 -0.71
CA SER A 108 -10.60 0.35 -1.30
C SER A 108 -9.44 -0.55 -0.87
N ALA A 109 -9.43 -1.04 0.38
CA ALA A 109 -8.39 -1.88 0.95
C ALA A 109 -8.65 -3.40 0.81
N ALA A 110 -9.79 -3.82 0.25
CA ALA A 110 -10.23 -5.20 0.26
C ALA A 110 -9.20 -6.18 -0.34
N THR A 111 -8.51 -5.82 -1.42
CA THR A 111 -7.46 -6.64 -2.03
C THR A 111 -6.23 -6.74 -1.12
N LEU A 112 -5.88 -5.66 -0.42
CA LEU A 112 -4.73 -5.63 0.50
C LEU A 112 -4.94 -6.64 1.64
N TYR A 113 -6.13 -6.64 2.26
CA TYR A 113 -6.48 -7.58 3.31
C TYR A 113 -6.62 -9.00 2.80
N ASP A 114 -7.27 -9.20 1.65
CA ASP A 114 -7.48 -10.52 1.07
C ASP A 114 -6.15 -11.25 0.83
N ILE A 115 -5.19 -10.58 0.19
CA ILE A 115 -3.84 -11.12 -0.02
C ILE A 115 -3.11 -11.35 1.31
N GLY A 116 -3.26 -10.44 2.27
CA GLY A 116 -2.67 -10.59 3.60
C GLY A 116 -3.16 -11.87 4.29
N PHE A 117 -4.48 -12.07 4.37
CA PHE A 117 -5.09 -13.24 4.99
C PHE A 117 -4.80 -14.55 4.26
N ASN A 118 -4.77 -14.53 2.93
CA ASN A 118 -4.64 -15.76 2.16
C ASN A 118 -3.18 -16.26 2.09
N TYR A 119 -2.17 -15.37 2.22
CA TYR A 119 -0.79 -15.75 1.93
C TYR A 119 0.26 -15.32 2.95
N PHE A 120 0.00 -14.29 3.76
CA PHE A 120 1.06 -13.66 4.55
C PHE A 120 0.82 -13.63 6.05
N PHE A 121 -0.40 -13.37 6.51
CA PHE A 121 -0.68 -13.33 7.94
C PHE A 121 -0.66 -14.74 8.53
N ARG A 122 0.26 -14.96 9.44
CA ARG A 122 0.39 -16.25 10.11
C ARG A 122 -0.44 -16.26 11.39
N GLY A 123 -1.25 -17.27 11.56
CA GLY A 123 -1.98 -17.53 12.81
C GLY A 123 -1.07 -18.12 13.87
N ASN A 124 -1.57 -18.17 15.10
CA ASN A 124 -0.95 -18.95 16.17
C ASN A 124 -1.25 -20.45 15.93
N ASP A 125 -0.21 -21.27 15.82
CA ASP A 125 -0.29 -22.73 15.61
C ASP A 125 0.20 -23.54 16.82
N GLY A 126 0.44 -22.87 17.95
CA GLY A 126 0.94 -23.47 19.19
C GLY A 126 2.47 -23.38 19.30
N ASP A 127 3.21 -23.65 18.25
CA ASP A 127 4.66 -23.53 18.20
C ASP A 127 5.10 -22.10 17.85
N ASN A 128 4.31 -21.43 17.01
CA ASN A 128 4.54 -20.04 16.59
C ASN A 128 3.42 -19.14 17.09
N LEU A 129 3.78 -18.00 17.67
CA LEU A 129 2.83 -17.03 18.24
C LEU A 129 1.99 -16.28 17.18
N GLY A 130 2.21 -16.55 15.90
CA GLY A 130 1.55 -15.84 14.80
C GLY A 130 1.97 -14.37 14.66
N ASP A 131 1.54 -13.73 13.57
CA ASP A 131 1.81 -12.32 13.32
C ASP A 131 0.83 -11.42 14.10
N LEU A 132 1.20 -10.15 14.27
CA LEU A 132 0.36 -9.13 14.87
C LEU A 132 -0.13 -8.18 13.78
N VAL A 133 -1.43 -7.91 13.73
CA VAL A 133 -2.04 -7.07 12.69
C VAL A 133 -2.83 -5.94 13.34
N PHE A 134 -2.38 -4.71 13.12
CA PHE A 134 -3.11 -3.48 13.44
C PHE A 134 -4.00 -3.15 12.24
N PHE A 135 -5.25 -3.58 12.29
CA PHE A 135 -6.21 -3.29 11.23
C PHE A 135 -6.59 -1.81 11.26
N GLN A 136 -6.69 -1.18 10.09
CA GLN A 136 -7.24 0.16 10.00
C GLN A 136 -8.67 0.18 10.58
N GLY A 137 -8.95 1.09 11.53
CA GLY A 137 -10.22 1.10 12.26
C GLY A 137 -11.44 1.15 11.34
N HIS A 138 -11.41 1.98 10.30
CA HIS A 138 -12.48 2.10 9.31
C HIS A 138 -12.69 0.84 8.43
N SER A 139 -11.78 -0.12 8.46
CA SER A 139 -11.91 -1.38 7.71
C SER A 139 -12.59 -2.50 8.50
N ALA A 140 -12.98 -2.26 9.77
CA ALA A 140 -13.63 -3.26 10.63
C ALA A 140 -14.81 -3.99 9.96
N PRO A 141 -15.70 -3.35 9.16
CA PRO A 141 -16.78 -4.06 8.47
C PRO A 141 -16.32 -5.23 7.62
N GLY A 142 -15.16 -5.10 6.95
CA GLY A 142 -14.59 -6.18 6.16
C GLY A 142 -14.08 -7.33 6.99
N MET A 143 -13.50 -7.04 8.15
CA MET A 143 -13.02 -8.07 9.09
C MET A 143 -14.19 -8.88 9.64
N TYR A 144 -15.28 -8.24 10.04
CA TYR A 144 -16.49 -8.91 10.50
C TYR A 144 -17.12 -9.76 9.40
N ALA A 145 -17.23 -9.23 8.18
CA ALA A 145 -17.77 -9.97 7.05
C ALA A 145 -16.95 -11.21 6.70
N ARG A 146 -15.62 -11.11 6.75
CA ARG A 146 -14.74 -12.26 6.55
C ARG A 146 -14.91 -13.30 7.66
N SER A 147 -14.90 -12.87 8.90
CA SER A 147 -15.08 -13.76 10.07
C SER A 147 -16.46 -14.45 10.08
N PHE A 148 -17.49 -13.80 9.58
CA PHE A 148 -18.80 -14.43 9.36
C PHE A 148 -18.71 -15.57 8.32
N LEU A 149 -18.07 -15.32 7.18
CA LEU A 149 -17.88 -16.34 6.15
C LEU A 149 -16.98 -17.51 6.61
N GLU A 150 -16.09 -17.27 7.57
CA GLU A 150 -15.26 -18.27 8.22
C GLU A 150 -15.99 -19.01 9.37
N GLY A 151 -17.24 -18.66 9.67
CA GLY A 151 -18.04 -19.27 10.74
C GLY A 151 -17.67 -18.82 12.16
N ARG A 152 -16.89 -17.75 12.30
CA ARG A 152 -16.44 -17.19 13.60
C ARG A 152 -17.45 -16.21 14.21
N LEU A 153 -18.29 -15.62 13.40
CA LEU A 153 -19.37 -14.72 13.80
C LEU A 153 -20.70 -15.22 13.25
N SER A 154 -21.79 -15.00 13.99
CA SER A 154 -23.14 -15.34 13.55
C SER A 154 -23.82 -14.19 12.82
N GLU A 155 -24.94 -14.47 12.14
CA GLU A 155 -25.76 -13.44 11.49
C GLU A 155 -26.35 -12.47 12.52
N GLU A 156 -26.77 -12.97 13.69
CA GLU A 156 -27.31 -12.15 14.77
C GLU A 156 -26.26 -11.15 15.30
N GLN A 157 -24.98 -11.55 15.32
CA GLN A 157 -23.89 -10.64 15.69
C GLN A 157 -23.70 -9.56 14.64
N LEU A 158 -23.76 -9.90 13.34
CA LEU A 158 -23.66 -8.95 12.26
C LEU A 158 -24.83 -7.95 12.26
N ASP A 159 -26.04 -8.39 12.58
CA ASP A 159 -27.22 -7.52 12.69
C ASP A 159 -27.10 -6.48 13.83
N LYS A 160 -26.22 -6.74 14.80
CA LYS A 160 -25.88 -5.80 15.88
C LYS A 160 -24.61 -5.01 15.62
N PHE A 161 -24.25 -4.80 14.38
CA PHE A 161 -23.09 -3.98 14.00
C PHE A 161 -23.24 -2.55 14.55
N ARG A 162 -22.20 -2.06 15.24
CA ARG A 162 -22.15 -0.74 15.91
C ARG A 162 -23.20 -0.55 17.03
N ARG A 163 -23.54 -1.64 17.71
CA ARG A 163 -24.45 -1.64 18.86
C ARG A 163 -23.78 -2.18 20.13
N GLU A 164 -22.53 -1.80 20.31
CA GLU A 164 -21.71 -2.21 21.44
C GLU A 164 -22.25 -1.76 22.80
N VAL A 165 -23.04 -0.69 22.87
CA VAL A 165 -23.68 -0.23 24.10
C VAL A 165 -24.67 -1.24 24.67
N ASP A 166 -25.23 -2.11 23.86
CA ASP A 166 -26.13 -3.19 24.28
C ASP A 166 -25.38 -4.38 24.90
N GLY A 167 -24.04 -4.34 24.94
CA GLY A 167 -23.17 -5.38 25.51
C GLY A 167 -23.05 -6.66 24.70
N THR A 168 -23.71 -6.76 23.54
CA THR A 168 -23.71 -7.95 22.65
C THR A 168 -23.44 -7.63 21.20
N GLY A 169 -23.26 -6.36 20.84
CA GLY A 169 -23.04 -5.89 19.47
C GLY A 169 -21.58 -5.94 19.05
N LEU A 170 -21.36 -5.91 17.74
CA LEU A 170 -20.03 -5.72 17.19
C LEU A 170 -19.59 -4.29 17.40
N SER A 171 -18.36 -4.09 17.86
CA SER A 171 -17.79 -2.77 18.10
C SER A 171 -17.66 -1.97 16.81
N SER A 172 -17.84 -0.64 16.92
CA SER A 172 -17.72 0.28 15.78
C SER A 172 -16.33 0.26 15.15
N TYR A 173 -15.30 0.06 15.97
CA TYR A 173 -13.90 -0.03 15.61
C TYR A 173 -13.25 -1.19 16.38
N PRO A 174 -12.05 -1.65 15.99
CA PRO A 174 -11.28 -2.60 16.79
C PRO A 174 -11.15 -2.14 18.24
N HIS A 175 -11.73 -2.91 19.17
CA HIS A 175 -11.80 -2.56 20.58
C HIS A 175 -11.67 -3.79 21.48
N PRO A 176 -10.45 -4.10 22.00
CA PRO A 176 -10.19 -5.31 22.79
C PRO A 176 -11.02 -5.44 24.06
N TRP A 177 -11.46 -4.36 24.69
CA TRP A 177 -12.30 -4.42 25.89
C TRP A 177 -13.75 -4.78 25.58
N LEU A 178 -14.25 -4.39 24.41
CA LEU A 178 -15.60 -4.73 23.97
C LEU A 178 -15.66 -6.12 23.32
N MET A 179 -14.59 -6.55 22.70
CA MET A 179 -14.48 -7.85 22.02
C MET A 179 -13.10 -8.47 22.31
N PRO A 180 -12.84 -8.91 23.56
CA PRO A 180 -11.50 -9.38 24.00
C PRO A 180 -11.03 -10.65 23.29
N ASP A 181 -11.92 -11.53 22.87
CA ASP A 181 -11.59 -12.76 22.15
C ASP A 181 -11.47 -12.56 20.64
N TYR A 182 -11.65 -11.33 20.17
CA TYR A 182 -11.66 -11.01 18.74
C TYR A 182 -10.57 -10.00 18.35
N TRP A 183 -10.50 -8.85 19.03
CA TRP A 183 -9.53 -7.79 18.73
C TRP A 183 -8.33 -7.82 19.68
N GLN A 184 -7.12 -7.81 19.11
CA GLN A 184 -5.88 -7.71 19.89
C GLN A 184 -5.49 -6.26 20.19
N PHE A 185 -5.76 -5.33 19.28
CA PHE A 185 -5.32 -3.94 19.37
C PHE A 185 -6.47 -2.97 19.11
N PRO A 186 -6.52 -1.84 19.85
CA PRO A 186 -7.46 -0.77 19.55
C PRO A 186 -6.95 0.08 18.39
N THR A 187 -7.79 0.33 17.38
CA THR A 187 -7.48 1.23 16.26
C THR A 187 -8.71 2.03 15.85
N VAL A 188 -8.51 3.28 15.43
CA VAL A 188 -9.60 4.19 15.02
C VAL A 188 -9.28 5.01 13.76
N SER A 189 -8.20 4.72 13.03
CA SER A 189 -7.73 5.47 11.86
C SER A 189 -7.42 6.95 12.12
N MET A 190 -6.86 7.24 13.31
CA MET A 190 -6.48 8.58 13.78
C MET A 190 -5.00 8.60 14.23
N GLY A 191 -4.15 7.76 13.66
CA GLY A 191 -2.72 7.72 13.88
C GLY A 191 -2.23 6.85 15.04
N LEU A 192 -3.10 6.42 15.95
CA LEU A 192 -2.68 5.63 17.12
C LEU A 192 -2.29 4.20 16.75
N GLY A 193 -2.92 3.59 15.77
CA GLY A 193 -2.55 2.25 15.29
C GLY A 193 -1.09 2.17 14.82
N PRO A 194 -0.64 3.05 13.90
CA PRO A 194 0.74 3.11 13.43
C PRO A 194 1.77 3.27 14.55
N ILE A 195 1.59 4.25 15.44
CA ILE A 195 2.56 4.48 16.51
C ILE A 195 2.62 3.31 17.50
N GLN A 196 1.47 2.70 17.83
CA GLN A 196 1.42 1.50 18.66
C GLN A 196 2.14 0.32 17.99
N ALA A 197 2.01 0.14 16.67
CA ALA A 197 2.70 -0.91 15.92
C ALA A 197 4.22 -0.73 15.96
N ILE A 198 4.72 0.51 15.87
CA ILE A 198 6.14 0.80 16.01
C ILE A 198 6.63 0.39 17.41
N TYR A 199 5.95 0.81 18.48
CA TYR A 199 6.34 0.44 19.84
C TYR A 199 6.17 -1.06 20.10
N GLN A 200 5.16 -1.71 19.54
CA GLN A 200 4.99 -3.16 19.62
C GLN A 200 6.18 -3.89 18.99
N ALA A 201 6.58 -3.52 17.78
CA ALA A 201 7.72 -4.11 17.10
C ALA A 201 9.04 -3.87 17.87
N HIS A 202 9.21 -2.65 18.41
CA HIS A 202 10.37 -2.29 19.22
C HIS A 202 10.46 -3.11 20.52
N ILE A 203 9.36 -3.21 21.27
CA ILE A 203 9.32 -3.98 22.52
C ILE A 203 9.53 -5.48 22.27
N MET A 204 8.98 -6.04 21.22
CA MET A 204 9.24 -7.44 20.83
C MET A 204 10.75 -7.67 20.61
N ARG A 205 11.42 -6.76 19.91
CA ARG A 205 12.86 -6.84 19.69
C ARG A 205 13.65 -6.68 21.01
N TYR A 206 13.26 -5.75 21.87
CA TYR A 206 13.85 -5.56 23.18
C TYR A 206 13.74 -6.82 24.05
N LEU A 207 12.55 -7.41 24.17
CA LEU A 207 12.33 -8.62 24.97
C LEU A 207 13.14 -9.81 24.42
N SER A 208 13.24 -9.93 23.09
CA SER A 208 14.07 -10.96 22.46
C SER A 208 15.56 -10.74 22.74
N ALA A 209 16.04 -9.49 22.63
CA ALA A 209 17.43 -9.14 22.94
C ALA A 209 17.79 -9.39 24.42
N ARG A 210 16.80 -9.29 25.32
CA ARG A 210 16.94 -9.63 26.75
C ARG A 210 16.84 -11.13 27.04
N GLY A 211 16.57 -11.97 26.02
CA GLY A 211 16.36 -13.41 26.21
C GLY A 211 15.05 -13.78 26.93
N MET A 212 14.11 -12.83 27.07
CA MET A 212 12.82 -13.04 27.74
C MET A 212 11.80 -13.77 26.86
N VAL A 213 11.97 -13.65 25.53
CA VAL A 213 11.18 -14.38 24.52
C VAL A 213 12.13 -14.89 23.44
N ALA A 214 11.78 -16.02 22.80
CA ALA A 214 12.57 -16.52 21.68
C ALA A 214 12.53 -15.52 20.50
N ARG A 215 13.68 -15.36 19.83
CA ARG A 215 13.75 -14.57 18.60
C ARG A 215 13.08 -15.36 17.49
N GLY A 216 11.84 -14.98 17.18
CA GLY A 216 11.11 -15.49 16.03
C GLY A 216 11.18 -14.54 14.83
N ASP A 217 10.56 -14.94 13.74
CA ASP A 217 10.39 -14.14 12.53
C ASP A 217 9.01 -13.45 12.47
N ARG A 218 8.34 -13.37 13.62
CA ARG A 218 7.02 -12.78 13.81
C ARG A 218 6.97 -11.35 13.30
N LYS A 219 6.02 -11.06 12.40
CA LYS A 219 5.83 -9.72 11.83
C LYS A 219 4.77 -8.92 12.59
N VAL A 220 4.93 -7.61 12.56
CA VAL A 220 3.94 -6.63 12.98
C VAL A 220 3.49 -5.88 11.74
N TRP A 221 2.23 -6.02 11.39
CA TRP A 221 1.60 -5.35 10.25
C TRP A 221 0.74 -4.20 10.75
N ALA A 222 0.81 -3.04 10.11
CA ALA A 222 -0.09 -1.93 10.38
C ALA A 222 -0.69 -1.40 9.08
N PHE A 223 -2.02 -1.30 9.06
CA PHE A 223 -2.79 -0.78 7.94
C PHE A 223 -3.27 0.64 8.24
N LEU A 224 -2.93 1.56 7.32
CA LEU A 224 -3.23 2.99 7.45
C LEU A 224 -3.91 3.51 6.18
N GLY A 225 -4.68 4.59 6.33
CA GLY A 225 -5.08 5.42 5.20
C GLY A 225 -4.06 6.54 4.94
N ASP A 226 -4.02 7.02 3.70
CA ASP A 226 -3.20 8.18 3.32
C ASP A 226 -3.63 9.45 4.05
N GLY A 227 -4.94 9.67 4.24
CA GLY A 227 -5.47 10.76 5.06
C GLY A 227 -5.13 10.63 6.55
N GLU A 228 -5.01 9.41 7.07
CA GLU A 228 -4.56 9.15 8.44
C GLU A 228 -3.11 9.55 8.66
N CYS A 229 -2.30 9.58 7.59
CA CYS A 229 -0.91 10.01 7.67
C CYS A 229 -0.74 11.53 7.94
N ASP A 230 -1.80 12.31 7.86
CA ASP A 230 -1.79 13.72 8.30
C ASP A 230 -1.84 13.86 9.83
N GLU A 231 -2.24 12.81 10.55
CA GLU A 231 -2.20 12.81 12.02
C GLU A 231 -0.74 12.73 12.50
N PRO A 232 -0.31 13.60 13.43
CA PRO A 232 1.07 13.64 13.93
C PRO A 232 1.56 12.28 14.45
N GLU A 233 0.68 11.51 15.06
CA GLU A 233 0.98 10.19 15.63
C GLU A 233 1.34 9.17 14.55
N SER A 234 0.77 9.27 13.35
CA SER A 234 1.05 8.34 12.25
C SER A 234 2.52 8.37 11.83
N LEU A 235 3.13 9.55 11.80
CA LEU A 235 4.51 9.75 11.38
C LEU A 235 5.47 10.03 12.54
N GLY A 236 4.95 10.23 13.75
CA GLY A 236 5.71 10.71 14.90
C GLY A 236 6.87 9.82 15.34
N ALA A 237 6.81 8.52 15.10
CA ALA A 237 7.85 7.56 15.52
C ALA A 237 8.52 6.82 14.35
N ILE A 238 8.30 7.20 13.10
CA ILE A 238 8.90 6.51 11.94
C ILE A 238 10.43 6.56 11.94
N SER A 239 11.03 7.66 12.40
CA SER A 239 12.49 7.77 12.55
C SER A 239 13.05 6.86 13.65
N LEU A 240 12.28 6.58 14.72
CA LEU A 240 12.64 5.55 15.70
C LEU A 240 12.72 4.19 15.03
N ALA A 241 11.69 3.81 14.27
CA ALA A 241 11.63 2.52 13.60
C ALA A 241 12.80 2.32 12.61
N GLY A 242 13.12 3.35 11.82
CA GLY A 242 14.24 3.33 10.87
C GLY A 242 15.60 3.22 11.59
N ARG A 243 15.84 4.06 12.62
CA ARG A 243 17.08 4.03 13.41
C ARG A 243 17.31 2.69 14.09
N GLU A 244 16.25 2.10 14.65
CA GLU A 244 16.31 0.79 15.30
C GLU A 244 16.34 -0.37 14.29
N GLY A 245 16.14 -0.12 13.00
CA GLY A 245 16.12 -1.15 11.97
C GLY A 245 15.06 -2.23 12.22
N LEU A 246 13.81 -1.84 12.52
CA LEU A 246 12.74 -2.76 12.91
C LEU A 246 12.27 -3.59 11.71
N GLU A 247 13.05 -4.55 11.23
CA GLU A 247 12.76 -5.39 10.06
C GLU A 247 11.54 -6.32 10.22
N ASN A 248 10.99 -6.38 11.42
CA ASN A 248 9.75 -7.10 11.72
C ASN A 248 8.50 -6.23 11.56
N LEU A 249 8.63 -4.95 11.19
CA LEU A 249 7.55 -4.00 11.06
C LEU A 249 7.24 -3.73 9.59
N ILE A 250 5.96 -3.89 9.20
CA ILE A 250 5.47 -3.63 7.86
C ILE A 250 4.25 -2.69 7.94
N PHE A 251 4.36 -1.53 7.30
CA PHE A 251 3.24 -0.62 7.11
C PHE A 251 2.62 -0.81 5.73
N VAL A 252 1.31 -0.90 5.67
CA VAL A 252 0.52 -0.95 4.43
C VAL A 252 -0.34 0.29 4.34
N ILE A 253 0.08 1.25 3.52
CA ILE A 253 -0.63 2.53 3.38
C ILE A 253 -1.55 2.45 2.17
N ASN A 254 -2.86 2.50 2.43
CA ASN A 254 -3.89 2.52 1.40
C ASN A 254 -4.09 3.95 0.88
N CYS A 255 -3.39 4.29 -0.21
CA CYS A 255 -3.51 5.59 -0.87
C CYS A 255 -4.74 5.62 -1.79
N ASN A 256 -5.92 5.77 -1.20
CA ASN A 256 -7.17 5.93 -1.93
C ASN A 256 -7.43 7.39 -2.36
N LEU A 257 -6.59 8.32 -1.93
CA LEU A 257 -6.58 9.75 -2.25
C LEU A 257 -7.77 10.53 -1.70
N GLN A 258 -8.51 9.96 -0.73
CA GLN A 258 -9.76 10.53 -0.22
C GLN A 258 -9.77 10.63 1.30
N ARG A 259 -10.35 11.73 1.79
CA ARG A 259 -10.83 11.90 3.17
C ARG A 259 -12.36 11.95 3.19
N LEU A 260 -12.94 12.09 4.37
CA LEU A 260 -14.39 12.26 4.53
C LEU A 260 -14.92 13.54 3.85
N ASP A 261 -14.14 14.60 3.83
CA ASP A 261 -14.47 15.94 3.38
C ASP A 261 -13.89 16.32 2.02
N GLY A 262 -13.14 15.41 1.36
CA GLY A 262 -12.56 15.69 0.05
C GLY A 262 -11.26 14.93 -0.25
N PRO A 263 -10.48 15.39 -1.23
CA PRO A 263 -9.20 14.77 -1.57
C PRO A 263 -8.15 15.04 -0.50
N VAL A 264 -7.26 14.07 -0.27
CA VAL A 264 -6.10 14.22 0.64
C VAL A 264 -5.18 15.32 0.13
N ARG A 265 -4.87 15.28 -1.16
CA ARG A 265 -4.14 16.34 -1.87
C ARG A 265 -4.85 16.65 -3.20
N GLY A 266 -5.18 17.92 -3.45
CA GLY A 266 -5.76 18.33 -4.73
C GLY A 266 -4.70 18.45 -5.83
N ASN A 267 -3.66 19.24 -5.56
CA ASN A 267 -2.62 19.65 -6.50
C ASN A 267 -1.28 18.94 -6.27
N GLY A 268 -1.19 18.02 -5.32
CA GLY A 268 0.01 17.25 -4.98
C GLY A 268 -0.14 15.77 -5.28
N LYS A 269 0.81 15.00 -4.76
CA LYS A 269 0.85 13.55 -4.80
C LYS A 269 1.19 13.03 -3.42
N ILE A 270 0.19 12.64 -2.65
CA ILE A 270 0.38 12.14 -1.29
C ILE A 270 1.35 10.95 -1.24
N MET A 271 1.29 10.06 -2.22
CA MET A 271 2.18 8.90 -2.29
C MET A 271 3.66 9.31 -2.41
N GLN A 272 3.97 10.39 -3.16
CA GLN A 272 5.33 10.90 -3.27
C GLN A 272 5.78 11.61 -2.00
N GLU A 273 4.88 12.34 -1.33
CA GLU A 273 5.17 12.97 -0.04
C GLU A 273 5.51 11.90 1.01
N LEU A 274 4.68 10.86 1.12
CA LEU A 274 4.90 9.75 2.04
C LEU A 274 6.17 8.97 1.70
N GLU A 275 6.42 8.67 0.42
CA GLU A 275 7.69 8.04 0.00
C GLU A 275 8.88 8.84 0.52
N GLY A 276 8.88 10.16 0.34
CA GLY A 276 9.93 11.05 0.82
C GLY A 276 10.12 10.99 2.33
N ALA A 277 9.02 11.03 3.09
CA ALA A 277 9.04 10.97 4.55
C ALA A 277 9.61 9.63 5.07
N PHE A 278 9.11 8.51 4.56
CA PHE A 278 9.57 7.18 5.00
C PHE A 278 11.00 6.86 4.57
N ARG A 279 11.40 7.21 3.34
CA ARG A 279 12.80 7.04 2.89
C ARG A 279 13.75 7.90 3.72
N GLY A 280 13.39 9.16 3.98
CA GLY A 280 14.17 10.05 4.84
C GLY A 280 14.31 9.54 6.27
N ALA A 281 13.34 8.80 6.76
CA ALA A 281 13.36 8.12 8.06
C ALA A 281 14.10 6.76 8.05
N GLY A 282 14.67 6.33 6.92
CA GLY A 282 15.45 5.08 6.82
C GLY A 282 14.66 3.82 6.53
N TRP A 283 13.39 3.93 6.11
CA TRP A 283 12.55 2.81 5.73
C TRP A 283 12.85 2.31 4.31
N ASN A 284 12.61 1.02 4.09
CA ASN A 284 12.40 0.50 2.74
C ASN A 284 11.00 0.88 2.27
N VAL A 285 10.86 1.42 1.05
CA VAL A 285 9.56 1.86 0.53
C VAL A 285 9.25 1.16 -0.79
N ILE A 286 8.12 0.46 -0.83
CA ILE A 286 7.62 -0.25 -2.00
C ILE A 286 6.35 0.45 -2.48
N LYS A 287 6.39 1.07 -3.66
CA LYS A 287 5.22 1.68 -4.29
C LYS A 287 4.50 0.68 -5.18
N VAL A 288 3.18 0.63 -5.05
CA VAL A 288 2.27 -0.15 -5.89
C VAL A 288 1.21 0.81 -6.44
N VAL A 289 1.52 1.46 -7.56
CA VAL A 289 0.71 2.53 -8.16
C VAL A 289 -0.22 1.99 -9.23
N TRP A 290 0.36 1.24 -10.19
CA TRP A 290 -0.30 0.82 -11.41
C TRP A 290 -0.52 -0.70 -11.42
N GLY A 291 -1.72 -1.12 -11.83
CA GLY A 291 -2.04 -2.54 -11.99
C GLY A 291 -1.34 -3.15 -13.22
N ARG A 292 -1.34 -4.47 -13.32
CA ARG A 292 -0.64 -5.24 -14.37
C ARG A 292 -1.04 -4.89 -15.81
N HIS A 293 -2.25 -4.36 -16.02
CA HIS A 293 -2.69 -3.96 -17.37
C HIS A 293 -1.93 -2.75 -17.92
N TRP A 294 -1.25 -1.98 -17.06
CA TRP A 294 -0.34 -0.91 -17.45
C TRP A 294 1.01 -1.42 -17.93
N ASP A 295 1.41 -2.64 -17.54
CA ASP A 295 2.74 -3.19 -17.85
C ASP A 295 2.99 -3.25 -19.36
N ALA A 296 1.99 -3.72 -20.13
CA ALA A 296 2.09 -3.79 -21.59
C ALA A 296 2.20 -2.40 -22.25
N LEU A 297 1.58 -1.37 -21.66
CA LEU A 297 1.71 -0.01 -22.17
C LEU A 297 3.07 0.58 -21.84
N LEU A 298 3.58 0.33 -20.63
CA LEU A 298 4.91 0.75 -20.21
C LEU A 298 6.02 0.09 -21.05
N GLU A 299 5.85 -1.18 -21.43
CA GLU A 299 6.79 -1.90 -22.29
C GLU A 299 6.79 -1.36 -23.73
N LYS A 300 5.62 -0.95 -24.25
CA LYS A 300 5.45 -0.36 -25.57
C LYS A 300 5.94 1.08 -25.66
N ASP A 301 5.96 1.81 -24.57
CA ASP A 301 6.37 3.22 -24.53
C ASP A 301 7.89 3.38 -24.66
N LYS A 302 8.38 3.42 -25.91
CA LYS A 302 9.80 3.65 -26.22
C LYS A 302 10.22 5.12 -26.07
N SER A 303 9.25 6.02 -26.02
CA SER A 303 9.48 7.46 -25.91
C SER A 303 9.68 7.94 -24.48
N GLY A 304 9.26 7.14 -23.46
CA GLY A 304 9.22 7.53 -22.07
C GLY A 304 8.13 8.55 -21.72
N MET A 305 7.24 8.88 -22.69
CA MET A 305 6.20 9.87 -22.50
C MET A 305 5.13 9.42 -21.51
N LEU A 306 4.89 8.10 -21.40
CA LEU A 306 3.96 7.56 -20.42
C LEU A 306 4.46 7.79 -18.99
N ILE A 307 5.73 7.50 -18.72
CA ILE A 307 6.36 7.77 -17.41
C ILE A 307 6.34 9.28 -17.12
N LYS A 308 6.66 10.12 -18.12
CA LYS A 308 6.57 11.57 -17.98
C LYS A 308 5.16 11.99 -17.56
N ARG A 309 4.11 11.52 -18.26
CA ARG A 309 2.73 11.82 -17.94
C ARG A 309 2.32 11.32 -16.55
N MET A 310 2.74 10.11 -16.17
CA MET A 310 2.52 9.57 -14.83
C MET A 310 3.18 10.43 -13.74
N ASN A 311 4.33 11.02 -14.03
CA ASN A 311 5.00 11.95 -13.11
C ASN A 311 4.34 13.32 -13.04
N GLU A 312 3.63 13.76 -14.06
CA GLU A 312 2.94 15.05 -14.09
C GLU A 312 1.57 15.04 -13.38
N VAL A 313 0.84 13.92 -13.51
CA VAL A 313 -0.53 13.82 -13.00
C VAL A 313 -0.61 13.99 -11.48
N CYS A 314 -1.52 14.82 -11.00
CA CYS A 314 -1.77 14.99 -9.56
C CYS A 314 -2.93 14.11 -9.06
N ASP A 315 -3.08 14.03 -7.73
CA ASP A 315 -4.10 13.18 -7.09
C ASP A 315 -5.53 13.57 -7.50
N GLY A 316 -5.82 14.85 -7.63
CA GLY A 316 -7.12 15.34 -8.08
C GLY A 316 -7.47 14.91 -9.50
N GLU A 317 -6.48 14.94 -10.43
CA GLU A 317 -6.66 14.42 -11.79
C GLU A 317 -6.93 12.91 -11.79
N LEU A 318 -6.18 12.15 -10.99
CA LEU A 318 -6.37 10.68 -10.86
C LEU A 318 -7.77 10.32 -10.38
N GLN A 319 -8.38 11.12 -9.51
CA GLN A 319 -9.76 10.94 -9.07
C GLN A 319 -10.76 11.24 -10.20
N ASN A 320 -10.54 12.33 -10.95
CA ASN A 320 -11.37 12.70 -12.08
C ASN A 320 -11.39 11.62 -13.17
N TYR A 321 -10.25 10.99 -13.47
CA TYR A 321 -10.20 9.88 -14.43
C TYR A 321 -11.05 8.69 -13.98
N LYS A 322 -11.01 8.37 -12.70
CA LYS A 322 -11.81 7.27 -12.13
C LYS A 322 -13.31 7.58 -12.17
N TYR A 323 -13.69 8.82 -11.88
CA TYR A 323 -15.08 9.24 -11.83
C TYR A 323 -15.71 9.36 -13.23
N ASN A 324 -15.00 9.98 -14.18
CA ASN A 324 -15.53 10.31 -15.51
C ASN A 324 -15.33 9.19 -16.55
N GLY A 325 -14.57 8.13 -16.24
CA GLY A 325 -14.46 6.93 -17.05
C GLY A 325 -13.41 6.96 -18.16
N GLY A 326 -13.46 5.93 -19.03
CA GLY A 326 -12.41 5.64 -20.02
C GLY A 326 -12.27 6.71 -21.10
N GLY A 327 -13.38 7.22 -21.66
CA GLY A 327 -13.34 8.28 -22.66
C GLY A 327 -12.70 9.57 -22.15
N TYR A 328 -13.06 9.98 -20.95
CA TYR A 328 -12.44 11.14 -20.30
C TYR A 328 -10.94 10.89 -20.03
N THR A 329 -10.57 9.68 -19.61
CA THR A 329 -9.17 9.30 -19.39
C THR A 329 -8.39 9.31 -20.71
N ARG A 330 -8.96 8.84 -21.80
CA ARG A 330 -8.38 8.92 -23.14
C ARG A 330 -8.07 10.37 -23.51
N GLU A 331 -9.06 11.25 -23.37
CA GLU A 331 -8.93 12.65 -23.76
C GLU A 331 -7.94 13.43 -22.88
N HIS A 332 -8.04 13.29 -21.56
CA HIS A 332 -7.34 14.17 -20.62
C HIS A 332 -6.04 13.59 -20.06
N PHE A 333 -5.89 12.27 -20.01
CA PHE A 333 -4.63 11.64 -19.60
C PHE A 333 -3.76 11.33 -20.81
N PHE A 334 -4.26 10.49 -21.74
CA PHE A 334 -3.50 10.10 -22.92
C PHE A 334 -3.45 11.22 -23.97
N GLY A 335 -4.49 12.01 -24.10
CA GLY A 335 -4.60 13.13 -25.04
C GLY A 335 -3.65 14.29 -24.73
N LYS A 336 -2.97 14.27 -23.58
CA LYS A 336 -1.96 15.27 -23.24
C LYS A 336 -0.78 15.26 -24.22
N TYR A 337 -0.46 14.11 -24.80
CA TYR A 337 0.64 13.91 -25.73
C TYR A 337 0.21 13.01 -26.90
N PRO A 338 0.51 13.38 -28.15
CA PRO A 338 0.11 12.58 -29.32
C PRO A 338 0.62 11.14 -29.29
N GLU A 339 1.83 10.93 -28.76
CA GLU A 339 2.46 9.62 -28.63
C GLU A 339 1.64 8.68 -27.72
N LEU A 340 1.00 9.23 -26.69
CA LEU A 340 0.14 8.47 -25.78
C LEU A 340 -1.20 8.14 -26.40
N LEU A 341 -1.78 9.00 -27.22
CA LEU A 341 -2.97 8.67 -27.98
C LEU A 341 -2.73 7.52 -28.98
N GLU A 342 -1.56 7.55 -29.65
CA GLU A 342 -1.15 6.46 -30.54
C GLU A 342 -0.96 5.14 -29.78
N LEU A 343 -0.42 5.21 -28.57
CA LEU A 343 -0.21 4.02 -27.70
C LEU A 343 -1.52 3.30 -27.35
N VAL A 344 -2.64 4.02 -27.26
CA VAL A 344 -3.96 3.50 -26.84
C VAL A 344 -4.99 3.54 -27.97
N LYS A 345 -4.60 3.78 -29.21
CA LYS A 345 -5.53 3.95 -30.34
C LYS A 345 -6.48 2.77 -30.56
N ASP A 346 -5.98 1.55 -30.35
CA ASP A 346 -6.71 0.31 -30.56
C ASP A 346 -7.47 -0.17 -29.30
N MET A 347 -7.38 0.55 -28.18
CA MET A 347 -8.10 0.24 -26.96
C MET A 347 -9.49 0.88 -26.96
N THR A 348 -10.50 0.16 -26.47
CA THR A 348 -11.82 0.75 -26.19
C THR A 348 -11.78 1.57 -24.89
N ASP A 349 -12.80 2.38 -24.65
CA ASP A 349 -12.91 3.15 -23.41
C ASP A 349 -13.10 2.25 -22.18
N GLU A 350 -13.77 1.10 -22.36
CA GLU A 350 -13.91 0.08 -21.32
C GLU A 350 -12.55 -0.55 -21.00
N GLN A 351 -11.69 -0.79 -21.98
CA GLN A 351 -10.34 -1.29 -21.78
C GLN A 351 -9.46 -0.26 -21.07
N ILE A 352 -9.59 1.02 -21.41
CA ILE A 352 -8.89 2.10 -20.69
C ILE A 352 -9.39 2.18 -19.24
N MET A 353 -10.71 2.08 -19.02
CA MET A 353 -11.28 2.05 -17.67
C MET A 353 -10.83 0.83 -16.85
N ALA A 354 -10.53 -0.28 -17.52
CA ALA A 354 -10.00 -1.50 -16.91
C ALA A 354 -8.52 -1.41 -16.50
N LEU A 355 -7.81 -0.34 -16.91
CA LEU A 355 -6.47 -0.03 -16.41
C LEU A 355 -6.55 0.32 -14.92
N ASN A 356 -6.49 -0.69 -14.06
CA ASN A 356 -6.65 -0.56 -12.63
C ASN A 356 -5.42 0.03 -11.95
N ARG A 357 -5.62 0.54 -10.72
CA ARG A 357 -4.54 0.88 -9.79
C ARG A 357 -3.97 -0.37 -9.13
N GLY A 358 -2.70 -0.31 -8.76
CA GLY A 358 -1.95 -1.45 -8.24
C GLY A 358 -2.53 -2.05 -6.95
N GLY A 359 -3.05 -1.23 -6.03
CA GLY A 359 -3.67 -1.70 -4.79
C GLY A 359 -4.95 -2.54 -4.99
N HIS A 360 -5.53 -2.54 -6.20
CA HIS A 360 -6.65 -3.41 -6.58
C HIS A 360 -6.22 -4.63 -7.39
N ASP A 361 -4.93 -4.76 -7.69
CA ASP A 361 -4.38 -5.89 -8.45
C ASP A 361 -3.72 -6.89 -7.51
N PRO A 362 -4.30 -8.10 -7.34
CA PRO A 362 -3.78 -9.09 -6.41
C PRO A 362 -2.34 -9.53 -6.72
N TYR A 363 -1.93 -9.58 -7.99
CA TYR A 363 -0.56 -9.93 -8.36
C TYR A 363 0.44 -8.88 -7.88
N LYS A 364 0.13 -7.60 -8.10
CA LYS A 364 1.00 -6.50 -7.68
C LYS A 364 1.10 -6.43 -6.15
N VAL A 365 -0.01 -6.64 -5.45
CA VAL A 365 -0.03 -6.67 -3.98
C VAL A 365 0.74 -7.89 -3.45
N TYR A 366 0.57 -9.07 -4.06
CA TYR A 366 1.31 -10.27 -3.68
C TYR A 366 2.83 -10.08 -3.85
N ALA A 367 3.26 -9.52 -4.99
CA ALA A 367 4.67 -9.24 -5.24
C ALA A 367 5.25 -8.25 -4.20
N ALA A 368 4.49 -7.18 -3.88
CA ALA A 368 4.90 -6.20 -2.88
C ALA A 368 5.02 -6.80 -1.47
N TYR A 369 4.05 -7.60 -1.03
CA TYR A 369 4.10 -8.24 0.27
C TYR A 369 5.23 -9.29 0.35
N SER A 370 5.46 -10.03 -0.74
CA SER A 370 6.59 -10.96 -0.84
C SER A 370 7.93 -10.26 -0.64
N GLU A 371 8.10 -9.09 -1.23
CA GLU A 371 9.31 -8.27 -1.05
C GLU A 371 9.39 -7.71 0.37
N ALA A 372 8.28 -7.20 0.91
CA ALA A 372 8.22 -6.63 2.24
C ALA A 372 8.59 -7.64 3.34
N VAL A 373 8.07 -8.87 3.28
CA VAL A 373 8.40 -9.91 4.30
C VAL A 373 9.84 -10.42 4.19
N SER A 374 10.45 -10.33 3.01
CA SER A 374 11.84 -10.72 2.78
C SER A 374 12.84 -9.61 3.06
N SER A 375 12.39 -8.37 3.21
CA SER A 375 13.24 -7.22 3.57
C SER A 375 13.98 -7.44 4.89
N LYS A 376 15.25 -7.02 4.95
CA LYS A 376 16.11 -7.16 6.13
C LYS A 376 16.68 -5.82 6.56
N GLY A 377 16.92 -5.69 7.85
CA GLY A 377 17.62 -4.55 8.45
C GLY A 377 16.84 -3.24 8.50
N LYS A 378 15.66 -3.16 7.89
CA LYS A 378 14.84 -1.94 7.84
C LYS A 378 13.35 -2.28 7.96
N PRO A 379 12.53 -1.41 8.57
CA PRO A 379 11.08 -1.46 8.43
C PRO A 379 10.68 -1.17 6.96
N THR A 380 9.52 -1.70 6.53
CA THR A 380 9.07 -1.59 5.15
C THR A 380 7.65 -1.04 5.09
#